data_aa2e37bdfee00881fcc81b73a626744d
#
_entry.id   aa2e37bdfee00881fcc81b73a626744d
#
_cell.length_a   1.000
_cell.length_b   1.000
_cell.length_c   1.000
_cell.angle_alpha   90.00
_cell.angle_beta   90.00
_cell.angle_gamma   90.00
#
_symmetry.space_group_name_H-M   'P 1'
#
loop_
_entity.id
_entity.type
_entity.pdbx_description
1 polymer ?
#
loop_
_entity_poly.entity_id
_entity_poly.type
_entity_poly.pdbx_seq_one_letter_code
_entity_poly.pdbx_strand_id
1 'polypeptide(L)'
;MQGDPQVIDALNEILTAELTAINQYFVHYRMLENWGYPRLAKKKREESIEEMKHADNLIKRILYLDGVPNMQRLFAVRVGEDPIEMHRLDLEVEREAVARLNKAIALTLSKNDAGTREYLEPLLANEEESIDWLETQLKVVADIGKERYLAQQLHD
;
A
#
# COMPACT_ATOMS: atom_id res chain seq x y z
N MET A 1 -27.08 4.61 0.80
CA MET A 1 -27.33 5.13 -0.57
C MET A 1 -26.87 4.12 -1.57
N GLN A 2 -27.68 3.80 -2.55
CA GLN A 2 -27.29 2.80 -3.56
C GLN A 2 -26.24 3.40 -4.51
N GLY A 3 -25.07 2.79 -4.53
CA GLY A 3 -23.97 3.21 -5.40
C GLY A 3 -23.95 2.49 -6.74
N ASP A 4 -23.16 3.00 -7.67
CA ASP A 4 -22.95 2.36 -8.96
C ASP A 4 -22.18 1.05 -8.77
N PRO A 5 -22.64 -0.07 -9.32
CA PRO A 5 -21.94 -1.36 -9.17
C PRO A 5 -20.49 -1.35 -9.64
N GLN A 6 -20.17 -0.59 -10.69
CA GLN A 6 -18.78 -0.51 -11.18
C GLN A 6 -17.88 0.22 -10.18
N VAL A 7 -18.42 1.25 -9.50
CA VAL A 7 -17.66 1.97 -8.45
C VAL A 7 -17.42 1.04 -7.26
N ILE A 8 -18.44 0.29 -6.83
CA ILE A 8 -18.31 -0.67 -5.73
C ILE A 8 -17.27 -1.75 -6.08
N ASP A 9 -17.31 -2.27 -7.30
CA ASP A 9 -16.31 -3.25 -7.76
C ASP A 9 -14.89 -2.67 -7.74
N ALA A 10 -14.72 -1.43 -8.20
CA ALA A 10 -13.43 -0.75 -8.17
C ALA A 10 -12.93 -0.56 -6.74
N LEU A 11 -13.81 -0.17 -5.81
CA LEU A 11 -13.45 -0.03 -4.39
C LEU A 11 -13.04 -1.38 -3.78
N ASN A 12 -13.72 -2.46 -4.14
CA ASN A 12 -13.36 -3.80 -3.67
C ASN A 12 -12.01 -4.26 -4.25
N GLU A 13 -11.68 -3.92 -5.49
CA GLU A 13 -10.36 -4.20 -6.05
C GLU A 13 -9.25 -3.45 -5.29
N ILE A 14 -9.50 -2.18 -4.95
CA ILE A 14 -8.55 -1.41 -4.13
C ILE A 14 -8.45 -2.03 -2.74
N LEU A 15 -9.57 -2.43 -2.13
CA LEU A 15 -9.57 -3.08 -0.82
C LEU A 15 -8.74 -4.36 -0.83
N THR A 16 -8.87 -5.19 -1.87
CA THR A 16 -8.04 -6.40 -2.03
C THR A 16 -6.55 -6.05 -2.05
N ALA A 17 -6.18 -4.98 -2.76
CA ALA A 17 -4.80 -4.51 -2.82
C ALA A 17 -4.31 -4.02 -1.45
N GLU A 18 -5.14 -3.26 -0.73
CA GLU A 18 -4.78 -2.76 0.61
C GLU A 18 -4.61 -3.91 1.61
N LEU A 19 -5.51 -4.88 1.59
CA LEU A 19 -5.40 -6.07 2.45
C LEU A 19 -4.14 -6.87 2.14
N THR A 20 -3.76 -6.96 0.88
CA THR A 20 -2.51 -7.61 0.45
C THR A 20 -1.30 -6.84 0.98
N ALA A 21 -1.30 -5.51 0.82
CA ALA A 21 -0.21 -4.66 1.28
C ALA A 21 -0.05 -4.70 2.80
N ILE A 22 -1.15 -4.71 3.57
CA ILE A 22 -1.12 -4.86 5.03
C ILE A 22 -0.31 -6.10 5.41
N ASN A 23 -0.61 -7.23 4.79
CA ASN A 23 0.06 -8.50 5.08
C ASN A 23 1.53 -8.49 4.65
N GLN A 24 1.82 -7.93 3.48
CA GLN A 24 3.18 -7.86 2.96
C GLN A 24 4.08 -6.99 3.84
N TYR A 25 3.64 -5.78 4.20
CA TYR A 25 4.40 -4.91 5.09
C TYR A 25 4.52 -5.50 6.49
N PHE A 26 3.47 -6.17 6.97
CA PHE A 26 3.50 -6.78 8.30
C PHE A 26 4.56 -7.89 8.39
N VAL A 27 4.61 -8.80 7.41
CA VAL A 27 5.62 -9.88 7.43
C VAL A 27 7.02 -9.32 7.21
N HIS A 28 7.18 -8.31 6.33
CA HIS A 28 8.48 -7.64 6.14
C HIS A 28 8.96 -6.98 7.43
N TYR A 29 8.05 -6.31 8.17
CA TYR A 29 8.36 -5.73 9.47
C TYR A 29 8.91 -6.78 10.43
N ARG A 30 8.24 -7.92 10.59
CA ARG A 30 8.68 -8.95 11.54
C ARG A 30 10.01 -9.59 11.13
N MET A 31 10.21 -9.81 9.84
CA MET A 31 11.47 -10.36 9.34
C MET A 31 12.63 -9.38 9.57
N LEU A 32 12.44 -8.11 9.29
CA LEU A 32 13.47 -7.08 9.50
C LEU A 32 13.82 -6.94 10.98
N GLU A 33 12.83 -6.99 11.85
CA GLU A 33 13.07 -6.96 13.30
C GLU A 33 13.89 -8.17 13.74
N ASN A 34 13.52 -9.36 13.24
CA ASN A 34 14.25 -10.59 13.53
C ASN A 34 15.70 -10.56 13.02
N TRP A 35 15.94 -9.86 11.90
CA TRP A 35 17.29 -9.73 11.34
C TRP A 35 18.13 -8.64 12.00
N GLY A 36 17.54 -7.84 12.88
CA GLY A 36 18.27 -6.79 13.59
C GLY A 36 18.34 -5.45 12.88
N TYR A 37 17.36 -5.13 12.03
CA TYR A 37 17.24 -3.84 11.34
C TYR A 37 16.05 -3.04 11.86
N PRO A 38 16.12 -2.47 13.09
CA PRO A 38 14.97 -1.85 13.73
C PRO A 38 14.43 -0.62 12.99
N ARG A 39 15.29 0.15 12.35
CA ARG A 39 14.87 1.35 11.59
C ARG A 39 13.96 0.98 10.43
N LEU A 40 14.35 -0.02 9.63
CA LEU A 40 13.52 -0.50 8.51
C LEU A 40 12.27 -1.21 9.01
N ALA A 41 12.39 -1.99 10.08
CA ALA A 41 11.26 -2.68 10.69
C ALA A 41 10.18 -1.68 11.11
N LYS A 42 10.57 -0.59 11.76
CA LYS A 42 9.67 0.49 12.18
C LYS A 42 8.92 1.08 10.99
N LYS A 43 9.65 1.36 9.90
CA LYS A 43 9.03 1.92 8.69
C LYS A 43 8.00 0.97 8.07
N LYS A 44 8.34 -0.31 7.94
CA LYS A 44 7.40 -1.30 7.38
C LYS A 44 6.16 -1.48 8.26
N ARG A 45 6.34 -1.42 9.59
CA ARG A 45 5.21 -1.48 10.51
C ARG A 45 4.28 -0.27 10.35
N GLU A 46 4.84 0.93 10.24
CA GLU A 46 4.08 2.15 10.00
C GLU A 46 3.30 2.07 8.69
N GLU A 47 3.92 1.55 7.62
CA GLU A 47 3.26 1.35 6.33
C GLU A 47 2.09 0.36 6.44
N SER A 48 2.27 -0.75 7.16
CA SER A 48 1.19 -1.72 7.37
C SER A 48 -0.01 -1.07 8.08
N ILE A 49 0.25 -0.23 9.09
CA ILE A 49 -0.79 0.50 9.83
C ILE A 49 -1.50 1.51 8.93
N GLU A 50 -0.76 2.25 8.09
CA GLU A 50 -1.36 3.19 7.13
C GLU A 50 -2.27 2.48 6.14
N GLU A 51 -1.85 1.33 5.61
CA GLU A 51 -2.70 0.53 4.71
C GLU A 51 -3.96 0.03 5.42
N MET A 52 -3.88 -0.27 6.72
CA MET A 52 -5.05 -0.65 7.52
C MET A 52 -6.05 0.51 7.64
N LYS A 53 -5.57 1.75 7.81
CA LYS A 53 -6.42 2.94 7.82
C LYS A 53 -7.08 3.16 6.45
N HIS A 54 -6.36 2.90 5.36
CA HIS A 54 -6.93 2.95 4.01
C HIS A 54 -8.06 1.93 3.85
N ALA A 55 -7.82 0.70 4.30
CA ALA A 55 -8.84 -0.36 4.25
C ALA A 55 -10.09 0.03 5.04
N ASP A 56 -9.92 0.62 6.23
CA ASP A 56 -11.03 1.08 7.06
C ASP A 56 -11.90 2.11 6.31
N ASN A 57 -11.28 3.10 5.68
CA ASN A 57 -11.99 4.11 4.91
C ASN A 57 -12.70 3.53 3.68
N LEU A 58 -12.06 2.58 2.99
CA LEU A 58 -12.67 1.90 1.84
C LEU A 58 -13.91 1.11 2.25
N ILE A 59 -13.82 0.37 3.33
CA ILE A 59 -14.95 -0.41 3.87
C ILE A 59 -16.09 0.51 4.22
N LYS A 60 -15.81 1.61 4.90
CA LYS A 60 -16.81 2.62 5.25
C LYS A 60 -17.55 3.15 4.01
N ARG A 61 -16.80 3.46 2.96
CA ARG A 61 -17.40 3.98 1.71
C ARG A 61 -18.22 2.92 0.99
N ILE A 62 -17.72 1.69 0.90
CA ILE A 62 -18.46 0.58 0.28
C ILE A 62 -19.79 0.37 0.99
N LEU A 63 -19.80 0.36 2.32
CA LEU A 63 -21.02 0.20 3.11
C LEU A 63 -21.99 1.36 2.91
N TYR A 64 -21.49 2.60 2.83
CA TYR A 64 -22.33 3.77 2.52
C TYR A 64 -23.03 3.63 1.17
N LEU A 65 -22.37 3.01 0.19
CA LEU A 65 -22.92 2.78 -1.15
C LEU A 65 -23.78 1.51 -1.25
N ASP A 66 -24.12 0.92 -0.11
CA ASP A 66 -24.87 -0.34 0.00
C ASP A 66 -24.17 -1.52 -0.68
N GLY A 67 -22.85 -1.46 -0.78
CA GLY A 67 -22.04 -2.58 -1.27
C GLY A 67 -21.64 -3.51 -0.15
N VAL A 68 -21.05 -4.66 -0.51
CA VAL A 68 -20.52 -5.63 0.43
C VAL A 68 -19.00 -5.64 0.31
N PRO A 69 -18.26 -5.26 1.38
CA PRO A 69 -16.80 -5.31 1.35
C PRO A 69 -16.31 -6.75 1.20
N ASN A 70 -15.43 -6.98 0.25
CA ASN A 70 -14.84 -8.30 0.02
C ASN A 70 -13.55 -8.44 0.84
N MET A 71 -13.65 -9.07 2.01
CA MET A 71 -12.52 -9.30 2.90
C MET A 71 -11.82 -10.64 2.67
N GLN A 72 -12.34 -11.46 1.76
CA GLN A 72 -11.89 -12.83 1.59
C GLN A 72 -10.82 -12.96 0.50
N ARG A 73 -10.67 -11.94 -0.34
CA ARG A 73 -9.76 -11.98 -1.47
C ARG A 73 -8.47 -11.23 -1.17
N LEU A 74 -7.34 -11.87 -1.48
CA LEU A 74 -6.02 -11.23 -1.46
C LEU A 74 -5.36 -11.47 -2.81
N PHE A 75 -4.53 -10.53 -3.25
CA PHE A 75 -3.55 -10.78 -4.29
C PHE A 75 -2.38 -11.56 -3.67
N ALA A 76 -1.43 -12.01 -4.47
CA ALA A 76 -0.27 -12.70 -3.94
C ALA A 76 0.56 -11.76 -3.05
N VAL A 77 0.85 -12.21 -1.82
CA VAL A 77 1.79 -11.51 -0.93
C VAL A 77 3.20 -11.88 -1.39
N ARG A 78 4.01 -10.88 -1.68
CA ARG A 78 5.37 -11.02 -2.20
C ARG A 78 6.37 -10.79 -1.07
N VAL A 79 6.96 -11.87 -0.57
CA VAL A 79 7.87 -11.80 0.59
C VAL A 79 9.30 -11.75 0.10
N GLY A 80 10.04 -10.69 0.46
CA GLY A 80 11.44 -10.55 0.14
C GLY A 80 12.32 -11.37 1.08
N GLU A 81 13.44 -11.89 0.55
CA GLU A 81 14.38 -12.70 1.32
C GLU A 81 15.54 -11.88 1.91
N ASP A 82 15.67 -10.62 1.52
CA ASP A 82 16.58 -9.64 2.11
C ASP A 82 15.97 -8.24 2.07
N PRO A 83 16.50 -7.27 2.84
CA PRO A 83 15.88 -5.95 2.94
C PRO A 83 15.76 -5.20 1.60
N ILE A 84 16.71 -5.39 0.69
CA ILE A 84 16.70 -4.68 -0.59
C ILE A 84 15.63 -5.28 -1.51
N GLU A 85 15.51 -6.60 -1.54
CA GLU A 85 14.44 -7.28 -2.27
C GLU A 85 13.07 -6.86 -1.74
N MET A 86 12.93 -6.72 -0.41
CA MET A 86 11.70 -6.22 0.19
C MET A 86 11.32 -4.85 -0.35
N HIS A 87 12.28 -3.93 -0.46
CA HIS A 87 12.01 -2.61 -1.05
C HIS A 87 11.55 -2.71 -2.49
N ARG A 88 12.16 -3.58 -3.29
CA ARG A 88 11.75 -3.76 -4.70
C ARG A 88 10.34 -4.33 -4.81
N LEU A 89 10.02 -5.33 -4.01
CA LEU A 89 8.70 -5.95 -4.02
C LEU A 89 7.61 -4.99 -3.51
N ASP A 90 7.92 -4.23 -2.46
CA ASP A 90 7.01 -3.22 -1.93
C ASP A 90 6.78 -2.11 -2.98
N LEU A 91 7.82 -1.70 -3.69
CA LEU A 91 7.71 -0.70 -4.76
C LEU A 91 6.80 -1.18 -5.89
N GLU A 92 6.91 -2.45 -6.29
CA GLU A 92 6.00 -3.02 -7.29
C GLU A 92 4.54 -2.94 -6.83
N VAL A 93 4.27 -3.30 -5.58
CA VAL A 93 2.93 -3.24 -5.01
C VAL A 93 2.39 -1.81 -5.01
N GLU A 94 3.21 -0.84 -4.63
CA GLU A 94 2.80 0.57 -4.59
C GLU A 94 2.55 1.14 -5.99
N ARG A 95 3.36 0.78 -6.98
CA ARG A 95 3.14 1.20 -8.37
C ARG A 95 1.84 0.64 -8.93
N GLU A 96 1.55 -0.61 -8.65
CA GLU A 96 0.28 -1.24 -9.03
C GLU A 96 -0.90 -0.54 -8.33
N ALA A 97 -0.73 -0.17 -7.06
CA ALA A 97 -1.74 0.55 -6.29
C ALA A 97 -2.05 1.92 -6.91
N VAL A 98 -1.02 2.68 -7.27
CA VAL A 98 -1.19 3.99 -7.91
C VAL A 98 -1.93 3.88 -9.24
N ALA A 99 -1.55 2.91 -10.08
CA ALA A 99 -2.23 2.67 -11.36
C ALA A 99 -3.71 2.34 -11.14
N ARG A 100 -4.00 1.50 -10.15
CA ARG A 100 -5.37 1.10 -9.81
C ARG A 100 -6.19 2.28 -9.28
N LEU A 101 -5.60 3.10 -8.42
CA LEU A 101 -6.25 4.29 -7.87
C LEU A 101 -6.55 5.34 -8.94
N ASN A 102 -5.61 5.60 -9.84
CA ASN A 102 -5.84 6.53 -10.95
C ASN A 102 -6.99 6.07 -11.84
N LYS A 103 -7.04 4.78 -12.13
CA LYS A 103 -8.14 4.19 -12.92
C LYS A 103 -9.48 4.33 -12.20
N ALA A 104 -9.50 4.07 -10.90
CA ALA A 104 -10.73 4.18 -10.10
C ALA A 104 -11.19 5.64 -9.99
N ILE A 105 -10.28 6.58 -9.83
CA ILE A 105 -10.60 8.01 -9.79
C ILE A 105 -11.25 8.45 -11.11
N ALA A 106 -10.68 8.03 -12.25
CA ALA A 106 -11.27 8.31 -13.56
C ALA A 106 -12.68 7.73 -13.68
N LEU A 107 -12.90 6.52 -13.16
CA LEU A 107 -14.21 5.89 -13.14
C LEU A 107 -15.22 6.70 -12.31
N THR A 108 -14.84 7.17 -11.12
CA THR A 108 -15.73 7.97 -10.28
C THR A 108 -16.15 9.26 -10.96
N LEU A 109 -15.22 9.89 -11.70
CA LEU A 109 -15.52 11.07 -12.51
C LEU A 109 -16.57 10.75 -13.57
N SER A 110 -16.42 9.65 -14.28
CA SER A 110 -17.36 9.23 -15.34
C SER A 110 -18.75 8.92 -14.81
N LYS A 111 -18.85 8.57 -13.52
CA LYS A 111 -20.10 8.26 -12.84
C LYS A 111 -20.66 9.42 -12.02
N ASN A 112 -20.03 10.59 -12.09
CA ASN A 112 -20.41 11.77 -11.31
C ASN A 112 -20.41 11.50 -9.79
N ASP A 113 -19.45 10.67 -9.33
CA ASP A 113 -19.31 10.30 -7.93
C ASP A 113 -18.10 10.98 -7.31
N ALA A 114 -18.22 12.29 -7.10
CA ALA A 114 -17.17 13.09 -6.47
C ALA A 114 -16.94 12.70 -5.01
N GLY A 115 -17.98 12.20 -4.32
CA GLY A 115 -17.84 11.75 -2.94
C GLY A 115 -16.90 10.58 -2.79
N THR A 116 -16.98 9.60 -3.70
CA THR A 116 -16.03 8.47 -3.71
C THR A 116 -14.62 8.93 -4.10
N ARG A 117 -14.51 9.80 -5.10
CA ARG A 117 -13.21 10.36 -5.51
C ARG A 117 -12.50 10.99 -4.32
N GLU A 118 -13.22 11.70 -3.46
CA GLU A 118 -12.64 12.35 -2.28
C GLU A 118 -12.05 11.35 -1.28
N TYR A 119 -12.56 10.12 -1.22
CA TYR A 119 -11.96 9.04 -0.45
C TYR A 119 -10.68 8.50 -1.09
N LEU A 120 -10.61 8.51 -2.42
CA LEU A 120 -9.49 7.89 -3.17
C LEU A 120 -8.28 8.82 -3.32
N GLU A 121 -8.48 10.13 -3.46
CA GLU A 121 -7.38 11.07 -3.65
C GLU A 121 -6.36 11.07 -2.51
N PRO A 122 -6.75 11.05 -1.22
CA PRO A 122 -5.80 10.95 -0.13
C PRO A 122 -5.01 9.62 -0.12
N LEU A 123 -5.65 8.53 -0.53
CA LEU A 123 -4.96 7.25 -0.69
C LEU A 123 -3.89 7.35 -1.76
N LEU A 124 -4.23 7.94 -2.90
CA LEU A 124 -3.27 8.13 -4.00
C LEU A 124 -2.06 8.95 -3.54
N ALA A 125 -2.29 10.07 -2.87
CA ALA A 125 -1.21 10.92 -2.37
C ALA A 125 -0.30 10.15 -1.40
N ASN A 126 -0.87 9.34 -0.52
CA ASN A 126 -0.11 8.53 0.43
C ASN A 126 0.69 7.43 -0.26
N GLU A 127 0.11 6.76 -1.27
CA GLU A 127 0.82 5.74 -2.05
C GLU A 127 1.99 6.34 -2.84
N GLU A 128 1.83 7.56 -3.37
CA GLU A 128 2.91 8.26 -4.06
C GLU A 128 4.06 8.63 -3.09
N GLU A 129 3.74 8.99 -1.86
CA GLU A 129 4.76 9.20 -0.81
C GLU A 129 5.54 7.91 -0.52
N SER A 130 4.85 6.78 -0.45
CA SER A 130 5.48 5.48 -0.25
C SER A 130 6.40 5.11 -1.40
N ILE A 131 5.99 5.38 -2.65
CA ILE A 131 6.83 5.18 -3.84
C ILE A 131 8.10 6.04 -3.73
N ASP A 132 7.95 7.32 -3.41
CA ASP A 132 9.09 8.23 -3.29
C ASP A 132 10.09 7.73 -2.25
N TRP A 133 9.60 7.31 -1.09
CA TRP A 133 10.46 6.76 -0.05
C TRP A 133 11.21 5.51 -0.53
N LEU A 134 10.50 4.57 -1.15
CA LEU A 134 11.10 3.31 -1.65
C LEU A 134 12.14 3.56 -2.75
N GLU A 135 11.82 4.43 -3.69
CA GLU A 135 12.76 4.79 -4.76
C GLU A 135 14.00 5.46 -4.19
N THR A 136 13.82 6.30 -3.17
CA THR A 136 14.94 6.95 -2.48
C THR A 136 15.82 5.91 -1.77
N GLN A 137 15.23 4.93 -1.09
CA GLN A 137 16.00 3.85 -0.46
C GLN A 137 16.83 3.07 -1.48
N LEU A 138 16.21 2.69 -2.58
CA LEU A 138 16.90 1.94 -3.64
C LEU A 138 18.00 2.76 -4.30
N LYS A 139 17.79 4.06 -4.46
CA LYS A 139 18.82 4.97 -4.97
C LYS A 139 20.02 5.04 -4.01
N VAL A 140 19.76 5.17 -2.72
CA VAL A 140 20.84 5.21 -1.71
C VAL A 140 21.63 3.92 -1.73
N VAL A 141 20.94 2.77 -1.83
CA VAL A 141 21.61 1.46 -1.95
C VAL A 141 22.55 1.43 -3.17
N ALA A 142 22.09 1.95 -4.30
CA ALA A 142 22.90 2.01 -5.51
C ALA A 142 24.11 2.94 -5.35
N ASP A 143 23.96 4.04 -4.62
CA ASP A 143 25.02 5.04 -4.43
C ASP A 143 26.10 4.58 -3.45
N ILE A 144 25.73 3.96 -2.33
CA ILE A 144 26.69 3.65 -1.25
C ILE A 144 26.93 2.15 -1.04
N GLY A 145 26.17 1.30 -1.71
CA GLY A 145 26.26 -0.15 -1.60
C GLY A 145 25.42 -0.74 -0.47
N LYS A 146 25.05 -2.00 -0.63
CA LYS A 146 24.16 -2.70 0.29
C LYS A 146 24.68 -2.72 1.73
N GLU A 147 25.96 -3.04 1.91
CA GLU A 147 26.53 -3.19 3.25
C GLU A 147 26.51 -1.87 4.03
N ARG A 148 26.88 -0.77 3.39
CA ARG A 148 26.86 0.56 4.03
C ARG A 148 25.43 1.01 4.31
N TYR A 149 24.53 0.74 3.38
CA TYR A 149 23.12 1.04 3.57
C TYR A 149 22.55 0.31 4.79
N LEU A 150 22.78 -1.00 4.87
CA LEU A 150 22.27 -1.80 5.99
C LEU A 150 22.90 -1.41 7.33
N ALA A 151 24.18 -0.99 7.34
CA ALA A 151 24.82 -0.50 8.56
C ALA A 151 24.08 0.71 9.15
N GLN A 152 23.50 1.57 8.30
CA GLN A 152 22.72 2.72 8.74
C GLN A 152 21.35 2.34 9.31
N GLN A 153 20.91 1.12 9.12
CA GLN A 153 19.59 0.65 9.55
C GLN A 153 19.61 -0.01 10.94
N LEU A 154 20.79 -0.11 11.56
CA LEU A 154 20.98 -0.72 12.88
C LEU A 154 20.55 0.21 14.02
N HIS A 155 20.27 1.45 13.74
CA HIS A 155 19.87 2.48 14.72
C HIS A 155 18.57 3.13 14.29
N ASP A 156 17.77 3.55 15.25
CA ASP A 156 16.55 4.33 14.99
C ASP A 156 16.84 5.73 14.45
#